data_5b06e2478521892dc170d57cf69408f7
#
_entry.id   5b06e2478521892dc170d57cf69408f7
#
_cell.length_a   1.000
_cell.length_b   1.000
_cell.length_c   1.000
_cell.angle_alpha   90.00
_cell.angle_beta   90.00
_cell.angle_gamma   90.00
#
_symmetry.space_group_name_H-M   'P 1'
#
loop_
_entity.id
_entity.type
_entity.pdbx_description
1 polymer ?
#
loop_
_entity_poly.entity_id
_entity_poly.type
_entity_poly.pdbx_seq_one_letter_code
_entity_poly.pdbx_strand_id
1 'polypeptide(L)'
;MTEFKETELDERAIKMAKVLSADAVEKAGSGHPGSPVSLAPVAYTLYQHFIKHDPNDPNWEGRDRFILSGGHASLTQYVQLYFSGYGVTLDDLKNFRGGAATRTPGHPEYGLTCLLYTSPS
;
A
#
# COMPACT_ATOMS: atom_id res chain seq x y z
N MET A 1 -21.79 16.96 4.09
CA MET A 1 -20.80 15.89 3.95
C MET A 1 -21.52 14.56 3.78
N THR A 2 -21.16 13.82 2.75
CA THR A 2 -21.77 12.50 2.53
C THR A 2 -21.23 11.51 3.54
N GLU A 3 -22.11 10.80 4.22
CA GLU A 3 -21.71 9.77 5.17
C GLU A 3 -21.13 8.57 4.40
N PHE A 4 -19.93 8.13 4.80
CA PHE A 4 -19.31 6.96 4.21
C PHE A 4 -19.99 5.68 4.71
N LYS A 5 -20.30 4.78 3.76
CA LYS A 5 -20.82 3.46 4.08
C LYS A 5 -19.99 2.41 3.39
N GLU A 6 -19.49 1.44 4.16
CA GLU A 6 -18.74 0.33 3.64
C GLU A 6 -19.65 -0.60 2.84
N THR A 7 -19.23 -0.93 1.62
CA THR A 7 -19.95 -1.85 0.74
C THR A 7 -19.39 -3.26 0.86
N GLU A 8 -20.11 -4.24 0.29
CA GLU A 8 -19.61 -5.62 0.22
C GLU A 8 -18.28 -5.70 -0.54
N LEU A 9 -18.14 -4.91 -1.62
CA LEU A 9 -16.88 -4.86 -2.36
C LEU A 9 -15.75 -4.35 -1.49
N ASP A 10 -15.98 -3.31 -0.69
CA ASP A 10 -15.00 -2.77 0.24
C ASP A 10 -14.56 -3.84 1.25
N GLU A 11 -15.50 -4.57 1.83
CA GLU A 11 -15.19 -5.64 2.79
C GLU A 11 -14.32 -6.72 2.16
N ARG A 12 -14.64 -7.14 0.93
CA ARG A 12 -13.87 -8.15 0.21
C ARG A 12 -12.47 -7.66 -0.13
N ALA A 13 -12.34 -6.41 -0.56
CA ALA A 13 -11.04 -5.82 -0.87
C ALA A 13 -10.17 -5.70 0.38
N ILE A 14 -10.75 -5.30 1.52
CA ILE A 14 -10.01 -5.22 2.78
C ILE A 14 -9.51 -6.60 3.21
N LYS A 15 -10.34 -7.63 3.10
CA LYS A 15 -9.92 -9.01 3.39
C LYS A 15 -8.78 -9.44 2.47
N MET A 16 -8.86 -9.10 1.19
CA MET A 16 -7.81 -9.41 0.23
C MET A 16 -6.50 -8.69 0.59
N ALA A 17 -6.58 -7.42 1.00
CA ALA A 17 -5.40 -6.67 1.43
C ALA A 17 -4.70 -7.35 2.61
N LYS A 18 -5.46 -7.85 3.58
CA LYS A 18 -4.90 -8.58 4.72
C LYS A 18 -4.20 -9.87 4.28
N VAL A 19 -4.85 -10.64 3.40
CA VAL A 19 -4.29 -11.91 2.90
C VAL A 19 -3.03 -11.65 2.08
N LEU A 20 -3.04 -10.66 1.18
CA LEU A 20 -1.88 -10.31 0.37
C LEU A 20 -0.69 -9.90 1.26
N SER A 21 -0.94 -9.13 2.30
CA SER A 21 0.11 -8.70 3.22
C SER A 21 0.72 -9.89 3.96
N ALA A 22 -0.10 -10.79 4.48
CA ALA A 22 0.36 -11.97 5.20
C ALA A 22 1.13 -12.91 4.26
N ASP A 23 0.61 -13.15 3.06
CA ASP A 23 1.25 -14.04 2.09
C ASP A 23 2.59 -13.48 1.61
N ALA A 24 2.69 -12.18 1.37
CA ALA A 24 3.93 -11.55 0.94
C ALA A 24 5.03 -11.72 2.00
N VAL A 25 4.71 -11.51 3.27
CA VAL A 25 5.66 -11.70 4.37
C VAL A 25 6.07 -13.16 4.49
N GLU A 26 5.11 -14.09 4.40
CA GLU A 26 5.39 -15.50 4.48
C GLU A 26 6.33 -15.96 3.36
N LYS A 27 6.05 -15.54 2.13
CA LYS A 27 6.90 -15.87 0.98
C LYS A 27 8.30 -15.30 1.12
N ALA A 28 8.42 -14.08 1.61
CA ALA A 28 9.72 -13.44 1.82
C ALA A 28 10.52 -14.11 2.95
N GLY A 29 9.84 -14.79 3.88
CA GLY A 29 10.47 -15.39 5.06
C GLY A 29 10.89 -14.36 6.10
N SER A 30 10.54 -13.10 5.92
CA SER A 30 10.85 -12.00 6.83
C SER A 30 9.92 -10.83 6.59
N GLY A 31 9.81 -9.93 7.56
CA GLY A 31 8.98 -8.75 7.46
C GLY A 31 8.04 -8.59 8.64
N HIS A 32 7.16 -7.62 8.56
CA HIS A 32 6.25 -7.23 9.64
C HIS A 32 4.81 -7.35 9.14
N PRO A 33 4.10 -8.46 9.42
CA PRO A 33 2.72 -8.65 8.93
C PRO A 33 1.67 -7.93 9.79
N GLY A 34 1.97 -7.67 11.07
CA GLY A 34 0.97 -7.16 12.01
C GLY A 34 0.38 -5.83 11.61
N SER A 35 1.22 -4.83 11.36
CA SER A 35 0.75 -3.49 10.99
C SER A 35 0.01 -3.46 9.65
N PRO A 36 0.52 -4.08 8.58
CA PRO A 36 -0.23 -4.14 7.32
C PRO A 36 -1.60 -4.79 7.44
N VAL A 37 -1.72 -5.84 8.25
CA VAL A 37 -3.01 -6.49 8.48
C VAL A 37 -3.93 -5.60 9.30
N SER A 38 -3.43 -5.02 10.41
CA SER A 38 -4.22 -4.16 11.29
C SER A 38 -4.64 -2.86 10.61
N LEU A 39 -3.79 -2.29 9.77
CA LEU A 39 -4.04 -1.01 9.10
C LEU A 39 -4.78 -1.17 7.77
N ALA A 40 -5.01 -2.38 7.29
CA ALA A 40 -5.65 -2.60 5.99
C ALA A 40 -7.00 -1.89 5.87
N PRO A 41 -7.91 -1.94 6.85
CA PRO A 41 -9.19 -1.21 6.72
C PRO A 41 -9.00 0.30 6.58
N VAL A 42 -8.12 0.90 7.38
CA VAL A 42 -7.88 2.35 7.34
C VAL A 42 -7.22 2.74 6.02
N ALA A 43 -6.16 2.04 5.63
CA ALA A 43 -5.42 2.36 4.41
C ALA A 43 -6.30 2.22 3.16
N TYR A 44 -7.05 1.12 3.07
CA TYR A 44 -7.97 0.90 1.95
C TYR A 44 -9.01 2.03 1.87
N THR A 45 -9.65 2.35 2.99
CA THR A 45 -10.69 3.37 3.04
C THR A 45 -10.14 4.74 2.61
N LEU A 46 -8.96 5.10 3.10
CA LEU A 46 -8.32 6.35 2.69
C LEU A 46 -8.05 6.40 1.19
N TYR A 47 -7.39 5.38 0.64
CA TYR A 47 -7.01 5.37 -0.77
C TYR A 47 -8.20 5.30 -1.72
N GLN A 48 -9.24 4.58 -1.38
CA GLN A 48 -10.36 4.36 -2.29
C GLN A 48 -11.46 5.41 -2.16
N HIS A 49 -11.59 6.07 -1.00
CA HIS A 49 -12.75 6.90 -0.74
C HIS A 49 -12.45 8.34 -0.31
N PHE A 50 -11.27 8.64 0.20
CA PHE A 50 -10.99 9.95 0.79
C PHE A 50 -9.81 10.69 0.19
N ILE A 51 -8.69 10.02 -0.08
CA ILE A 51 -7.50 10.67 -0.62
C ILE A 51 -7.75 11.09 -2.06
N LYS A 52 -7.44 12.34 -2.38
CA LYS A 52 -7.49 12.86 -3.75
C LYS A 52 -6.17 12.54 -4.44
N HIS A 53 -6.22 11.64 -5.41
CA HIS A 53 -5.04 11.22 -6.15
C HIS A 53 -5.44 10.71 -7.52
N ASP A 54 -4.47 10.66 -8.44
CA ASP A 54 -4.67 10.17 -9.80
C ASP A 54 -3.52 9.23 -10.17
N PRO A 55 -3.76 7.93 -10.32
CA PRO A 55 -2.71 6.98 -10.69
C PRO A 55 -2.12 7.23 -12.08
N ASN A 56 -2.85 7.94 -12.96
CA ASN A 56 -2.34 8.33 -14.27
C ASN A 56 -1.48 9.59 -14.21
N ASP A 57 -1.55 10.34 -13.12
CA ASP A 57 -0.73 11.53 -12.88
C ASP A 57 -0.27 11.55 -11.42
N PRO A 58 0.66 10.64 -11.06
CA PRO A 58 1.03 10.44 -9.65
C PRO A 58 1.72 11.64 -9.01
N ASN A 59 2.21 12.58 -9.81
CA ASN A 59 2.87 13.79 -9.31
C ASN A 59 1.99 15.04 -9.40
N TRP A 60 0.70 14.88 -9.66
CA TRP A 60 -0.23 15.99 -9.69
C TRP A 60 -0.14 16.84 -8.44
N GLU A 61 0.03 18.15 -8.61
CA GLU A 61 0.27 19.06 -7.48
C GLU A 61 -0.92 19.14 -6.50
N GLY A 62 -2.13 18.98 -7.01
CA GLY A 62 -3.35 19.02 -6.19
C GLY A 62 -3.63 17.76 -5.39
N ARG A 63 -2.78 16.73 -5.51
CA ARG A 63 -2.99 15.47 -4.82
C ARG A 63 -2.81 15.59 -3.32
N ASP A 64 -3.55 14.77 -2.58
CA ASP A 64 -3.28 14.57 -1.16
C ASP A 64 -1.99 13.76 -1.00
N ARG A 65 -1.28 13.97 0.12
CA ARG A 65 -0.02 13.28 0.41
C ARG A 65 -0.25 12.25 1.50
N PHE A 66 0.12 11.02 1.21
CA PHE A 66 0.13 9.95 2.18
C PHE A 66 1.56 9.77 2.70
N ILE A 67 1.73 9.84 4.01
CA ILE A 67 3.04 9.69 4.64
C ILE A 67 3.01 8.50 5.58
N LEU A 68 3.82 7.50 5.26
CA LEU A 68 3.95 6.30 6.08
C LEU A 68 5.10 6.49 7.06
N SER A 69 4.80 6.92 8.29
CA SER A 69 5.84 7.16 9.30
C SER A 69 6.44 5.85 9.80
N GLY A 70 5.66 4.79 9.88
CA GLY A 70 6.15 3.47 10.22
C GLY A 70 6.67 2.73 8.99
N GLY A 71 7.89 3.02 8.56
CA GLY A 71 8.43 2.43 7.32
C GLY A 71 8.43 0.90 7.30
N HIS A 72 8.50 0.25 8.47
CA HIS A 72 8.40 -1.21 8.58
C HIS A 72 7.03 -1.75 8.14
N ALA A 73 6.01 -0.92 8.09
CA ALA A 73 4.66 -1.30 7.63
C ALA A 73 4.49 -1.04 6.12
N SER A 74 5.55 -1.18 5.34
CA SER A 74 5.58 -0.84 3.92
C SER A 74 4.51 -1.53 3.09
N LEU A 75 4.15 -2.75 3.41
CA LEU A 75 3.10 -3.47 2.69
C LEU A 75 1.75 -2.76 2.75
N THR A 76 1.49 -1.98 3.81
CA THR A 76 0.30 -1.15 3.91
C THR A 76 0.19 -0.25 2.68
N GLN A 77 1.28 0.38 2.28
CA GLN A 77 1.32 1.26 1.12
C GLN A 77 1.36 0.47 -0.19
N TYR A 78 2.17 -0.56 -0.28
CA TYR A 78 2.33 -1.34 -1.51
C TYR A 78 1.02 -1.97 -1.97
N VAL A 79 0.26 -2.56 -1.06
CA VAL A 79 -1.03 -3.17 -1.40
C VAL A 79 -2.00 -2.12 -1.92
N GLN A 80 -2.04 -0.93 -1.31
CA GLN A 80 -2.92 0.13 -1.77
C GLN A 80 -2.49 0.68 -3.13
N LEU A 81 -1.19 0.79 -3.39
CA LEU A 81 -0.69 1.18 -4.72
C LEU A 81 -1.07 0.14 -5.77
N TYR A 82 -1.02 -1.15 -5.43
CA TYR A 82 -1.48 -2.21 -6.31
C TYR A 82 -2.97 -2.07 -6.63
N PHE A 83 -3.81 -1.91 -5.61
CA PHE A 83 -5.26 -1.75 -5.80
C PHE A 83 -5.63 -0.50 -6.59
N SER A 84 -4.84 0.56 -6.45
CA SER A 84 -5.16 1.87 -7.04
C SER A 84 -4.61 2.06 -8.45
N GLY A 85 -3.84 1.11 -8.98
CA GLY A 85 -3.37 1.19 -10.35
C GLY A 85 -2.09 2.01 -10.55
N TYR A 86 -1.23 2.10 -9.55
CA TYR A 86 0.03 2.85 -9.63
C TYR A 86 1.19 2.07 -10.25
N GLY A 87 0.92 0.97 -10.92
CA GLY A 87 1.97 0.21 -11.58
C GLY A 87 2.67 -0.82 -10.70
N VAL A 88 2.29 -0.94 -9.44
CA VAL A 88 2.71 -2.06 -8.60
C VAL A 88 1.90 -3.28 -9.00
N THR A 89 2.57 -4.36 -9.36
CA THR A 89 1.92 -5.58 -9.84
C THR A 89 1.83 -6.63 -8.74
N LEU A 90 1.04 -7.67 -8.99
CA LEU A 90 0.98 -8.81 -8.08
C LEU A 90 2.36 -9.47 -7.96
N ASP A 91 3.13 -9.55 -9.05
CA ASP A 91 4.49 -10.08 -9.02
C ASP A 91 5.41 -9.23 -8.14
N ASP A 92 5.25 -7.91 -8.15
CA ASP A 92 5.99 -7.03 -7.24
C ASP A 92 5.70 -7.36 -5.78
N LEU A 93 4.44 -7.63 -5.44
CA LEU A 93 4.06 -8.05 -4.08
C LEU A 93 4.66 -9.42 -3.72
N LYS A 94 4.67 -10.35 -4.68
CA LYS A 94 5.29 -11.67 -4.49
C LYS A 94 6.80 -11.56 -4.29
N ASN A 95 7.42 -10.50 -4.81
CA ASN A 95 8.85 -10.24 -4.68
C ASN A 95 9.19 -9.30 -3.52
N PHE A 96 8.30 -9.15 -2.56
CA PHE A 96 8.50 -8.31 -1.39
C PHE A 96 9.80 -8.70 -0.69
N ARG A 97 10.68 -7.69 -0.47
CA ARG A 97 12.00 -7.89 0.12
C ARG A 97 12.89 -8.85 -0.66
N GLY A 98 12.65 -8.97 -1.95
CA GLY A 98 13.31 -9.96 -2.81
C GLY A 98 14.72 -9.59 -3.30
N GLY A 99 15.43 -8.71 -2.61
CA GLY A 99 16.79 -8.33 -2.94
C GLY A 99 16.88 -7.06 -3.76
N ALA A 100 18.03 -6.83 -4.41
CA ALA A 100 18.33 -5.55 -5.06
C ALA A 100 17.40 -5.20 -6.23
N ALA A 101 16.79 -6.21 -6.85
CA ALA A 101 15.90 -6.01 -8.00
C ALA A 101 14.43 -5.81 -7.60
N THR A 102 14.09 -5.91 -6.31
CA THR A 102 12.70 -5.77 -5.89
C THR A 102 12.24 -4.33 -5.99
N ARG A 103 10.98 -4.15 -6.41
CA ARG A 103 10.32 -2.85 -6.36
C ARG A 103 9.57 -2.63 -5.05
N THR A 104 9.55 -3.62 -4.16
CA THR A 104 8.87 -3.58 -2.87
C THR A 104 9.81 -3.91 -1.74
N PRO A 105 10.81 -3.02 -1.47
CA PRO A 105 11.74 -3.23 -0.36
C PRO A 105 11.05 -3.16 1.00
N GLY A 106 11.73 -3.60 2.04
CA GLY A 106 11.17 -3.64 3.38
C GLY A 106 10.70 -2.27 3.92
N HIS A 107 11.31 -1.19 3.42
CA HIS A 107 10.87 0.18 3.68
C HIS A 107 10.64 0.87 2.34
N PRO A 108 9.54 1.62 2.15
CA PRO A 108 9.30 2.31 0.88
C PRO A 108 10.40 3.32 0.58
N GLU A 109 10.85 3.32 -0.66
CA GLU A 109 11.90 4.24 -1.13
C GLU A 109 11.33 5.17 -2.18
N TYR A 110 11.66 6.46 -2.06
CA TYR A 110 11.24 7.45 -3.03
C TYR A 110 11.81 7.12 -4.42
N GLY A 111 10.95 7.18 -5.42
CA GLY A 111 11.34 6.89 -6.79
C GLY A 111 11.17 5.45 -7.24
N LEU A 112 10.95 4.50 -6.30
CA LEU A 112 10.63 3.11 -6.63
C LEU A 112 9.13 2.89 -6.61
N THR A 113 8.58 2.72 -5.42
CA THR A 113 7.14 2.52 -5.22
C THR A 113 6.50 3.64 -4.42
N CYS A 114 7.31 4.48 -3.80
CA CYS A 114 6.81 5.62 -3.04
C CYS A 114 6.58 6.79 -3.97
N LEU A 115 5.36 6.94 -4.42
CA LEU A 115 4.91 8.09 -5.21
C LEU A 115 4.42 9.22 -4.30
N LEU A 116 4.23 8.92 -3.04
CA LEU A 116 3.89 9.84 -1.98
C LEU A 116 5.06 9.87 -1.00
N TYR A 117 5.00 10.71 0.02
CA TYR A 117 6.11 10.86 0.93
C TYR A 117 6.19 9.70 1.92
N THR A 118 7.43 9.32 2.29
CA THR A 118 7.69 8.42 3.40
C THR A 118 8.57 9.13 4.42
N SER A 119 8.57 8.63 5.66
CA SER A 119 9.50 9.16 6.65
C SER A 119 10.93 8.73 6.28
N PRO A 120 11.91 9.60 6.49
CA PRO A 120 13.31 9.23 6.34
C PRO A 120 13.72 8.30 7.48
N SER A 121 14.12 7.11 7.17
CA SER A 121 14.56 6.16 8.21
C SER A 121 15.47 5.09 7.67
#